data_73f4398a020dd68932ffd8296da1c8a3
#
_entry.id   73f4398a020dd68932ffd8296da1c8a3
#
_cell.length_a   1.000
_cell.length_b   1.000
_cell.length_c   1.000
_cell.angle_alpha   90.00
_cell.angle_beta   90.00
_cell.angle_gamma   90.00
#
_symmetry.space_group_name_H-M   'P 1'
#
loop_
_entity.id
_entity.type
_entity.pdbx_description
1 polymer ?
#
loop_
_entity_poly.entity_id
_entity_poly.type
_entity_poly.pdbx_seq_one_letter_code
_entity_poly.pdbx_strand_id
1 'polypeptide(L)'
;DVNFTVQQGDIHALVGENGAGKSTLVNILYGLLRPDRGTILVNGRDVQLSDPGDAIRLGIGMVHQHFMLIPPFTVAENVVLGQEPSIGGIVDISRANEIVRELSEQYGLKVDPTAKVDTLSVGNEQRIEIIKILYRGAEILILDEPTAVLTPQEVDELFEIMRSLKDQGKTIIFITHKLQEVMSISDAVTVMRRGKVVDTVAVKDTSRQEIATMMVGRQVLFRVQHTEADPGKIVLTVKDLNALNNKNLSALRDISFTVREGEVLGIAGVEGNGQSELVEVLTGLRRAQSGQVELSGQVITNFTPRLIREGGTCHIPEDRHRRGLVLDFSVAQNMVLGIHYRSPYVRHMLLDVINFGPIRKKAQRLLQEFDIRPPDQENPAGNLSGGNQQLSLIHISEPTRQLMSSR
;
A
#
# COMPACT_ATOMS: atom_id res chain seq x y z
N ASP A 1 -7.83 -19.03 -15.97
CA ASP A 1 -7.36 -18.99 -17.36
C ASP A 1 -6.87 -17.58 -17.67
N VAL A 2 -5.54 -17.41 -17.78
CA VAL A 2 -4.90 -16.13 -18.07
C VAL A 2 -4.10 -16.29 -19.36
N ASN A 3 -4.43 -15.50 -20.37
CA ASN A 3 -3.59 -15.30 -21.56
C ASN A 3 -3.04 -13.87 -21.47
N PHE A 4 -1.72 -13.76 -21.37
CA PHE A 4 -1.02 -12.50 -21.20
C PHE A 4 0.15 -12.44 -22.18
N THR A 5 0.22 -11.39 -22.97
CA THR A 5 1.25 -11.20 -24.00
C THR A 5 1.81 -9.80 -23.88
N VAL A 6 3.13 -9.70 -23.93
CA VAL A 6 3.85 -8.42 -23.92
C VAL A 6 4.73 -8.37 -25.17
N GLN A 7 4.74 -7.24 -25.85
CA GLN A 7 5.61 -7.02 -27.00
C GLN A 7 7.00 -6.57 -26.52
N GLN A 8 8.02 -7.01 -27.24
CA GLN A 8 9.39 -6.59 -26.95
C GLN A 8 9.54 -5.07 -27.14
N GLY A 9 10.18 -4.42 -26.19
CA GLY A 9 10.41 -2.97 -26.21
C GLY A 9 9.21 -2.13 -25.77
N ASP A 10 8.09 -2.73 -25.32
CA ASP A 10 6.96 -2.00 -24.79
C ASP A 10 7.06 -1.76 -23.28
N ILE A 11 6.45 -0.67 -22.83
CA ILE A 11 6.03 -0.49 -21.44
C ILE A 11 4.57 -0.98 -21.36
N HIS A 12 4.38 -2.16 -20.80
CA HIS A 12 3.10 -2.81 -20.69
C HIS A 12 2.53 -2.73 -19.28
N ALA A 13 1.40 -2.04 -19.10
CA ALA A 13 0.74 -1.97 -17.81
C ALA A 13 -0.09 -3.22 -17.53
N LEU A 14 0.01 -3.73 -16.30
CA LEU A 14 -0.86 -4.77 -15.76
C LEU A 14 -1.71 -4.18 -14.64
N VAL A 15 -3.01 -4.03 -14.87
CA VAL A 15 -3.94 -3.37 -13.94
C VAL A 15 -5.06 -4.30 -13.49
N GLY A 16 -5.67 -3.96 -12.36
CA GLY A 16 -6.80 -4.69 -11.79
C GLY A 16 -6.99 -4.33 -10.32
N GLU A 17 -8.16 -4.63 -9.78
CA GLU A 17 -8.43 -4.43 -8.35
C GLU A 17 -7.51 -5.31 -7.48
N ASN A 18 -7.45 -5.00 -6.18
CA ASN A 18 -6.76 -5.85 -5.22
C ASN A 18 -7.41 -7.24 -5.21
N GLY A 19 -6.58 -8.30 -5.26
CA GLY A 19 -7.07 -9.68 -5.40
C GLY A 19 -7.46 -10.08 -6.84
N ALA A 20 -7.21 -9.27 -7.85
CA ALA A 20 -7.46 -9.62 -9.25
C ALA A 20 -6.54 -10.72 -9.80
N GLY A 21 -5.45 -11.05 -9.08
CA GLY A 21 -4.49 -12.08 -9.48
C GLY A 21 -3.19 -11.55 -10.09
N LYS A 22 -2.97 -10.23 -10.09
CA LYS A 22 -1.75 -9.58 -10.65
C LYS A 22 -0.47 -10.15 -10.04
N SER A 23 -0.35 -10.09 -8.71
CA SER A 23 0.85 -10.58 -8.00
C SER A 23 1.04 -12.09 -8.17
N THR A 24 -0.04 -12.87 -8.28
CA THR A 24 0.06 -14.31 -8.59
C THR A 24 0.67 -14.52 -9.98
N LEU A 25 0.20 -13.77 -10.99
CA LEU A 25 0.72 -13.86 -12.35
C LEU A 25 2.21 -13.50 -12.41
N VAL A 26 2.60 -12.36 -11.81
CA VAL A 26 4.02 -11.96 -11.81
C VAL A 26 4.91 -12.89 -11.00
N ASN A 27 4.43 -13.43 -9.90
CA ASN A 27 5.17 -14.44 -9.14
C ASN A 27 5.40 -15.73 -9.95
N ILE A 28 4.47 -16.10 -10.84
CA ILE A 28 4.66 -17.19 -11.80
C ILE A 28 5.71 -16.80 -12.85
N LEU A 29 5.63 -15.58 -13.41
CA LEU A 29 6.59 -15.10 -14.42
C LEU A 29 8.00 -14.92 -13.87
N TYR A 30 8.14 -14.72 -12.57
CA TYR A 30 9.44 -14.63 -11.90
C TYR A 30 9.92 -15.96 -11.26
N GLY A 31 9.12 -17.05 -11.37
CA GLY A 31 9.49 -18.37 -10.86
C GLY A 31 9.30 -18.57 -9.34
N LEU A 32 8.63 -17.63 -8.64
CA LEU A 32 8.27 -17.77 -7.22
C LEU A 32 7.08 -18.70 -7.00
N LEU A 33 6.22 -18.86 -8.00
CA LEU A 33 5.07 -19.77 -7.98
C LEU A 33 5.08 -20.61 -9.26
N ARG A 34 4.68 -21.86 -9.15
CA ARG A 34 4.50 -22.74 -10.30
C ARG A 34 3.07 -22.66 -10.81
N PRO A 35 2.84 -22.56 -12.12
CA PRO A 35 1.48 -22.64 -12.66
C PRO A 35 0.95 -24.08 -12.56
N ASP A 36 -0.32 -24.22 -12.24
CA ASP A 36 -0.98 -25.55 -12.23
C ASP A 36 -1.11 -26.11 -13.65
N ARG A 37 -1.35 -25.24 -14.64
CA ARG A 37 -1.50 -25.57 -16.06
C ARG A 37 -1.13 -24.37 -16.91
N GLY A 38 -0.80 -24.62 -18.17
CA GLY A 38 -0.46 -23.62 -19.16
C GLY A 38 1.02 -23.64 -19.50
N THR A 39 1.41 -22.75 -20.41
CA THR A 39 2.77 -22.60 -20.92
C THR A 39 3.24 -21.15 -20.78
N ILE A 40 4.53 -20.97 -20.55
CA ILE A 40 5.18 -19.66 -20.54
C ILE A 40 6.14 -19.63 -21.73
N LEU A 41 5.98 -18.62 -22.57
CA LEU A 41 6.85 -18.39 -23.72
C LEU A 41 7.70 -17.15 -23.48
N VAL A 42 8.99 -17.28 -23.59
CA VAL A 42 9.94 -16.14 -23.58
C VAL A 42 10.67 -16.13 -24.92
N ASN A 43 10.55 -15.02 -25.65
CA ASN A 43 11.09 -14.88 -27.00
C ASN A 43 10.66 -16.05 -27.95
N GLY A 44 9.38 -16.45 -27.82
CA GLY A 44 8.78 -17.53 -28.63
C GLY A 44 9.18 -18.95 -28.25
N ARG A 45 9.97 -19.13 -27.18
CA ARG A 45 10.42 -20.45 -26.69
C ARG A 45 9.63 -20.83 -25.45
N ASP A 46 9.15 -22.05 -25.40
CA ASP A 46 8.52 -22.63 -24.20
C ASP A 46 9.57 -22.82 -23.10
N VAL A 47 9.31 -22.28 -21.93
CA VAL A 47 10.21 -22.28 -20.78
C VAL A 47 9.52 -22.76 -19.51
N GLN A 48 10.24 -23.44 -18.67
CA GLN A 48 9.81 -23.81 -17.33
C GLN A 48 10.55 -22.97 -16.31
N LEU A 49 9.82 -22.21 -15.50
CA LEU A 49 10.36 -21.42 -14.41
C LEU A 49 10.13 -22.17 -13.09
N SER A 50 11.17 -22.75 -12.54
CA SER A 50 11.11 -23.54 -11.32
C SER A 50 11.50 -22.74 -10.09
N ASP A 51 12.37 -21.73 -10.29
CA ASP A 51 12.84 -20.79 -9.29
C ASP A 51 13.21 -19.43 -9.93
N PRO A 52 13.44 -18.37 -9.13
CA PRO A 52 13.86 -17.06 -9.66
C PRO A 52 15.16 -17.08 -10.46
N GLY A 53 16.06 -18.03 -10.21
CA GLY A 53 17.30 -18.18 -10.98
C GLY A 53 17.03 -18.51 -12.43
N ASP A 54 15.97 -19.30 -12.73
CA ASP A 54 15.56 -19.58 -14.10
C ASP A 54 15.11 -18.30 -14.81
N ALA A 55 14.30 -17.47 -14.14
CA ALA A 55 13.84 -16.20 -14.69
C ALA A 55 15.02 -15.25 -14.98
N ILE A 56 15.96 -15.13 -14.04
CA ILE A 56 17.17 -14.30 -14.19
C ILE A 56 18.01 -14.77 -15.39
N ARG A 57 18.20 -16.09 -15.56
CA ARG A 57 18.95 -16.65 -16.72
C ARG A 57 18.27 -16.35 -18.06
N LEU A 58 16.96 -16.16 -18.06
CA LEU A 58 16.16 -15.78 -19.24
C LEU A 58 16.08 -14.26 -19.44
N GLY A 59 16.79 -13.49 -18.60
CA GLY A 59 16.78 -12.03 -18.66
C GLY A 59 15.53 -11.39 -18.06
N ILE A 60 14.81 -12.06 -17.17
CA ILE A 60 13.67 -11.49 -16.46
C ILE A 60 14.13 -11.00 -15.08
N GLY A 61 13.99 -9.69 -14.83
CA GLY A 61 14.27 -9.06 -13.53
C GLY A 61 13.00 -8.53 -12.90
N MET A 62 12.92 -8.58 -11.55
CA MET A 62 11.75 -8.07 -10.83
C MET A 62 12.19 -7.12 -9.71
N VAL A 63 11.53 -5.96 -9.66
CA VAL A 63 11.56 -5.04 -8.53
C VAL A 63 10.28 -5.24 -7.74
N HIS A 64 10.43 -5.69 -6.50
CA HIS A 64 9.31 -5.98 -5.61
C HIS A 64 8.73 -4.71 -4.99
N GLN A 65 7.48 -4.77 -4.55
CA GLN A 65 6.79 -3.68 -3.85
C GLN A 65 7.53 -3.24 -2.56
N HIS A 66 8.17 -4.19 -1.86
CA HIS A 66 9.07 -3.91 -0.74
C HIS A 66 10.50 -4.21 -1.19
N PHE A 67 11.36 -3.21 -1.09
CA PHE A 67 12.75 -3.34 -1.55
C PHE A 67 13.51 -4.42 -0.77
N MET A 68 14.29 -5.21 -1.50
CA MET A 68 15.08 -6.31 -0.97
C MET A 68 16.55 -5.89 -0.84
N LEU A 69 16.77 -4.71 -0.22
CA LEU A 69 18.09 -4.16 0.03
C LEU A 69 18.54 -4.47 1.47
N ILE A 70 19.85 -4.62 1.65
CA ILE A 70 20.48 -4.82 2.96
C ILE A 70 20.92 -3.46 3.48
N PRO A 71 20.24 -2.87 4.49
CA PRO A 71 20.44 -1.49 4.88
C PRO A 71 21.87 -1.11 5.28
N PRO A 72 22.66 -1.94 6.03
CA PRO A 72 24.02 -1.59 6.43
C PRO A 72 25.07 -1.69 5.31
N PHE A 73 24.69 -2.29 4.15
CA PHE A 73 25.57 -2.43 2.99
C PHE A 73 25.60 -1.15 2.16
N THR A 74 26.69 -0.96 1.42
CA THR A 74 26.77 0.07 0.39
C THR A 74 25.89 -0.26 -0.82
N VAL A 75 25.65 0.72 -1.67
CA VAL A 75 24.95 0.53 -2.95
C VAL A 75 25.62 -0.55 -3.78
N ALA A 76 26.95 -0.45 -3.94
CA ALA A 76 27.71 -1.44 -4.72
C ALA A 76 27.61 -2.85 -4.16
N GLU A 77 27.75 -3.02 -2.85
CA GLU A 77 27.59 -4.33 -2.20
C GLU A 77 26.19 -4.92 -2.42
N ASN A 78 25.13 -4.11 -2.36
CA ASN A 78 23.76 -4.56 -2.63
C ASN A 78 23.56 -4.98 -4.10
N VAL A 79 24.14 -4.24 -5.05
CA VAL A 79 23.98 -4.52 -6.48
C VAL A 79 24.66 -5.82 -6.88
N VAL A 80 25.92 -6.02 -6.47
CA VAL A 80 26.71 -7.19 -6.88
C VAL A 80 26.45 -8.45 -6.04
N LEU A 81 25.64 -8.36 -4.99
CA LEU A 81 25.38 -9.45 -4.06
C LEU A 81 24.96 -10.75 -4.77
N GLY A 82 25.69 -11.83 -4.54
CA GLY A 82 25.48 -13.15 -5.17
C GLY A 82 26.10 -13.30 -6.56
N GLN A 83 26.75 -12.26 -7.09
CA GLN A 83 27.55 -12.28 -8.32
C GLN A 83 28.74 -11.32 -8.18
N GLU A 84 29.38 -11.33 -7.02
CA GLU A 84 30.44 -10.40 -6.66
C GLU A 84 31.65 -10.55 -7.58
N PRO A 85 32.20 -9.46 -8.13
CA PRO A 85 33.49 -9.50 -8.80
C PRO A 85 34.57 -9.90 -7.77
N SER A 86 35.40 -10.90 -8.10
CA SER A 86 36.39 -11.43 -7.15
C SER A 86 37.73 -11.68 -7.83
N ILE A 87 38.79 -11.45 -7.07
CA ILE A 87 40.17 -11.77 -7.47
C ILE A 87 40.73 -12.73 -6.41
N GLY A 88 41.10 -13.93 -6.85
CA GLY A 88 41.66 -14.94 -5.95
C GLY A 88 40.73 -15.37 -4.80
N GLY A 89 39.38 -15.27 -4.99
CA GLY A 89 38.38 -15.61 -3.99
C GLY A 89 38.07 -14.48 -2.99
N ILE A 90 38.66 -13.30 -3.17
CA ILE A 90 38.37 -12.10 -2.38
C ILE A 90 37.52 -11.15 -3.24
N VAL A 91 36.44 -10.62 -2.67
CA VAL A 91 35.55 -9.66 -3.34
C VAL A 91 36.34 -8.38 -3.71
N ASP A 92 36.22 -7.97 -4.98
CA ASP A 92 36.80 -6.71 -5.47
C ASP A 92 35.77 -5.56 -5.38
N ILE A 93 35.79 -4.89 -4.26
CA ILE A 93 34.88 -3.74 -4.01
C ILE A 93 35.17 -2.57 -4.97
N SER A 94 36.42 -2.36 -5.37
CA SER A 94 36.78 -1.30 -6.32
C SER A 94 36.12 -1.57 -7.66
N ARG A 95 36.17 -2.78 -8.15
CA ARG A 95 35.51 -3.17 -9.41
C ARG A 95 33.99 -3.14 -9.27
N ALA A 96 33.42 -3.53 -8.13
CA ALA A 96 32.00 -3.39 -7.86
C ALA A 96 31.55 -1.92 -7.96
N ASN A 97 32.30 -0.99 -7.37
CA ASN A 97 32.01 0.44 -7.46
C ASN A 97 32.09 0.98 -8.89
N GLU A 98 33.06 0.52 -9.69
CA GLU A 98 33.18 0.87 -11.10
C GLU A 98 31.97 0.39 -11.91
N ILE A 99 31.61 -0.88 -11.77
CA ILE A 99 30.46 -1.50 -12.45
C ILE A 99 29.17 -0.70 -12.16
N VAL A 100 28.91 -0.38 -10.89
CA VAL A 100 27.71 0.39 -10.52
C VAL A 100 27.75 1.79 -11.10
N ARG A 101 28.91 2.42 -11.18
CA ARG A 101 29.08 3.74 -11.81
C ARG A 101 28.82 3.66 -13.32
N GLU A 102 29.39 2.66 -14.00
CA GLU A 102 29.16 2.42 -15.44
C GLU A 102 27.65 2.22 -15.73
N LEU A 103 26.95 1.39 -14.97
CA LEU A 103 25.51 1.16 -15.10
C LEU A 103 24.69 2.43 -14.78
N SER A 104 25.07 3.14 -13.71
CA SER A 104 24.45 4.41 -13.32
C SER A 104 24.51 5.45 -14.45
N GLU A 105 25.65 5.57 -15.10
CA GLU A 105 25.86 6.47 -16.24
C GLU A 105 25.12 6.00 -17.50
N GLN A 106 25.22 4.71 -17.81
CA GLN A 106 24.59 4.10 -18.98
C GLN A 106 23.07 4.27 -19.00
N TYR A 107 22.42 4.07 -17.85
CA TYR A 107 20.96 4.11 -17.74
C TYR A 107 20.42 5.41 -17.13
N GLY A 108 21.27 6.35 -16.79
CA GLY A 108 20.87 7.62 -16.18
C GLY A 108 20.35 7.49 -14.73
N LEU A 109 20.67 6.42 -14.06
CA LEU A 109 20.24 6.07 -12.70
C LEU A 109 21.19 6.64 -11.66
N LYS A 110 21.19 7.95 -11.44
CA LYS A 110 22.15 8.65 -10.57
C LYS A 110 22.18 8.08 -9.14
N VAL A 111 23.20 7.26 -8.82
CA VAL A 111 23.46 6.70 -7.48
C VAL A 111 24.94 6.84 -7.13
N ASP A 112 25.25 6.96 -5.84
CA ASP A 112 26.62 6.87 -5.31
C ASP A 112 26.91 5.43 -4.90
N PRO A 113 27.83 4.70 -5.57
CA PRO A 113 28.15 3.32 -5.24
C PRO A 113 28.62 3.10 -3.81
N THR A 114 29.20 4.12 -3.18
CA THR A 114 29.83 4.05 -1.85
C THR A 114 28.88 4.43 -0.72
N ALA A 115 27.73 5.02 -1.03
CA ALA A 115 26.73 5.39 -0.03
C ALA A 115 26.12 4.16 0.64
N LYS A 116 25.82 4.26 1.93
CA LYS A 116 25.09 3.22 2.65
C LYS A 116 23.60 3.34 2.39
N VAL A 117 22.92 2.21 2.18
CA VAL A 117 21.50 2.16 1.84
C VAL A 117 20.63 2.76 2.93
N ASP A 118 20.93 2.54 4.21
CA ASP A 118 20.19 3.06 5.36
C ASP A 118 20.16 4.61 5.47
N THR A 119 20.99 5.30 4.68
CA THR A 119 21.05 6.77 4.65
C THR A 119 20.31 7.37 3.44
N LEU A 120 19.77 6.54 2.57
CA LEU A 120 19.21 6.98 1.29
C LEU A 120 17.70 7.25 1.38
N SER A 121 17.18 8.01 0.41
CA SER A 121 15.74 8.17 0.20
C SER A 121 15.15 6.95 -0.50
N VAL A 122 13.85 6.76 -0.36
CA VAL A 122 13.09 5.67 -1.00
C VAL A 122 13.27 5.68 -2.53
N GLY A 123 13.30 6.86 -3.16
CA GLY A 123 13.55 6.99 -4.59
C GLY A 123 14.95 6.51 -5.01
N ASN A 124 15.97 6.70 -4.16
CA ASN A 124 17.30 6.15 -4.40
C ASN A 124 17.34 4.63 -4.21
N GLU A 125 16.66 4.10 -3.18
CA GLU A 125 16.54 2.66 -2.98
C GLU A 125 15.92 1.97 -4.20
N GLN A 126 14.91 2.58 -4.81
CA GLN A 126 14.29 2.06 -6.02
C GLN A 126 15.25 2.04 -7.21
N ARG A 127 16.06 3.10 -7.40
CA ARG A 127 17.09 3.14 -8.45
C ARG A 127 18.11 2.02 -8.27
N ILE A 128 18.49 1.73 -7.03
CA ILE A 128 19.40 0.64 -6.69
C ILE A 128 18.78 -0.72 -7.07
N GLU A 129 17.50 -0.95 -6.77
CA GLU A 129 16.81 -2.17 -7.18
C GLU A 129 16.78 -2.35 -8.71
N ILE A 130 16.57 -1.25 -9.46
CA ILE A 130 16.62 -1.28 -10.93
C ILE A 130 18.06 -1.59 -11.40
N ILE A 131 19.09 -0.94 -10.86
CA ILE A 131 20.48 -1.22 -11.21
C ILE A 131 20.84 -2.68 -10.90
N LYS A 132 20.37 -3.21 -9.78
CA LYS A 132 20.60 -4.60 -9.36
C LYS A 132 20.08 -5.60 -10.39
N ILE A 133 18.88 -5.41 -10.91
CA ILE A 133 18.36 -6.31 -11.96
C ILE A 133 19.05 -6.10 -13.32
N LEU A 134 19.44 -4.87 -13.65
CA LEU A 134 20.19 -4.57 -14.86
C LEU A 134 21.59 -5.17 -14.81
N TYR A 135 22.27 -5.13 -13.67
CA TYR A 135 23.55 -5.81 -13.43
C TYR A 135 23.47 -7.32 -13.73
N ARG A 136 22.33 -7.93 -13.40
CA ARG A 136 22.05 -9.34 -13.68
C ARG A 136 21.62 -9.62 -15.11
N GLY A 137 21.66 -8.62 -16.00
CA GLY A 137 21.35 -8.76 -17.42
C GLY A 137 19.86 -8.78 -17.75
N ALA A 138 19.02 -8.14 -16.97
CA ALA A 138 17.59 -8.09 -17.26
C ALA A 138 17.30 -7.42 -18.61
N GLU A 139 16.51 -8.08 -19.46
CA GLU A 139 15.93 -7.58 -20.70
C GLU A 139 14.43 -7.30 -20.54
N ILE A 140 13.77 -8.03 -19.63
CA ILE A 140 12.37 -7.87 -19.25
C ILE A 140 12.35 -7.47 -17.77
N LEU A 141 11.88 -6.26 -17.49
CA LEU A 141 11.79 -5.71 -16.14
C LEU A 141 10.34 -5.77 -15.65
N ILE A 142 10.11 -6.41 -14.52
CA ILE A 142 8.81 -6.42 -13.84
C ILE A 142 8.88 -5.45 -12.66
N LEU A 143 8.05 -4.41 -12.65
CA LEU A 143 7.98 -3.41 -11.60
C LEU A 143 6.63 -3.52 -10.88
N ASP A 144 6.63 -3.99 -9.62
CA ASP A 144 5.41 -4.20 -8.85
C ASP A 144 5.10 -3.00 -7.95
N GLU A 145 4.08 -2.21 -8.32
CA GLU A 145 3.65 -0.97 -7.67
C GLU A 145 4.80 0.01 -7.34
N PRO A 146 5.69 0.33 -8.29
CA PRO A 146 6.93 1.04 -8.00
C PRO A 146 6.72 2.51 -7.57
N THR A 147 5.52 3.05 -7.71
CA THR A 147 5.19 4.44 -7.36
C THR A 147 4.44 4.58 -6.05
N ALA A 148 4.25 3.48 -5.31
CA ALA A 148 3.38 3.46 -4.13
C ALA A 148 3.86 4.40 -3.00
N VAL A 149 5.18 4.55 -2.86
CA VAL A 149 5.83 5.31 -1.77
C VAL A 149 6.64 6.50 -2.26
N LEU A 150 6.57 6.83 -3.56
CA LEU A 150 7.30 7.92 -4.18
C LEU A 150 6.55 9.25 -4.10
N THR A 151 7.29 10.34 -3.98
CA THR A 151 6.77 11.69 -4.20
C THR A 151 6.44 11.91 -5.68
N PRO A 152 5.56 12.88 -6.04
CA PRO A 152 5.25 13.18 -7.45
C PRO A 152 6.49 13.43 -8.32
N GLN A 153 7.50 14.13 -7.78
CA GLN A 153 8.75 14.40 -8.49
C GLN A 153 9.54 13.13 -8.77
N GLU A 154 9.63 12.22 -7.77
CA GLU A 154 10.31 10.94 -7.93
C GLU A 154 9.55 10.01 -8.91
N VAL A 155 8.22 10.13 -9.01
CA VAL A 155 7.42 9.42 -10.02
C VAL A 155 7.78 9.89 -11.43
N ASP A 156 7.88 11.21 -11.65
CA ASP A 156 8.27 11.77 -12.95
C ASP A 156 9.67 11.31 -13.35
N GLU A 157 10.63 11.32 -12.42
CA GLU A 157 11.99 10.83 -12.64
C GLU A 157 12.00 9.33 -12.97
N LEU A 158 11.20 8.50 -12.27
CA LEU A 158 11.05 7.08 -12.58
C LEU A 158 10.52 6.87 -14.01
N PHE A 159 9.55 7.66 -14.44
CA PHE A 159 8.99 7.57 -15.78
C PHE A 159 9.99 7.94 -16.86
N GLU A 160 10.87 8.94 -16.61
CA GLU A 160 11.99 9.23 -17.51
C GLU A 160 12.97 8.06 -17.60
N ILE A 161 13.28 7.42 -16.48
CA ILE A 161 14.11 6.20 -16.44
C ILE A 161 13.45 5.08 -17.26
N MET A 162 12.16 4.83 -17.06
CA MET A 162 11.44 3.78 -17.81
C MET A 162 11.44 4.07 -19.32
N ARG A 163 11.27 5.32 -19.75
CA ARG A 163 11.38 5.71 -21.17
C ARG A 163 12.80 5.45 -21.70
N SER A 164 13.83 5.86 -20.97
CA SER A 164 15.23 5.64 -21.34
C SER A 164 15.55 4.15 -21.48
N LEU A 165 15.06 3.30 -20.56
CA LEU A 165 15.23 1.85 -20.64
C LEU A 165 14.51 1.25 -21.86
N LYS A 166 13.29 1.69 -22.15
CA LYS A 166 12.54 1.30 -23.35
C LYS A 166 13.32 1.70 -24.63
N ASP A 167 13.82 2.92 -24.70
CA ASP A 167 14.58 3.41 -25.86
C ASP A 167 15.87 2.62 -26.06
N GLN A 168 16.40 1.98 -25.02
CA GLN A 168 17.52 1.04 -25.07
C GLN A 168 17.09 -0.40 -25.35
N GLY A 169 15.83 -0.63 -25.73
CA GLY A 169 15.27 -1.93 -26.13
C GLY A 169 14.80 -2.81 -24.97
N LYS A 170 14.77 -2.33 -23.73
CA LYS A 170 14.24 -3.10 -22.61
C LYS A 170 12.70 -3.16 -22.68
N THR A 171 12.15 -4.27 -22.21
CA THR A 171 10.70 -4.49 -22.06
C THR A 171 10.32 -4.30 -20.61
N ILE A 172 9.26 -3.56 -20.33
CA ILE A 172 8.85 -3.25 -18.96
C ILE A 172 7.42 -3.71 -18.73
N ILE A 173 7.20 -4.56 -17.72
CA ILE A 173 5.89 -4.90 -17.19
C ILE A 173 5.66 -4.07 -15.94
N PHE A 174 4.71 -3.16 -16.00
CA PHE A 174 4.45 -2.16 -14.98
C PHE A 174 3.12 -2.45 -14.27
N ILE A 175 3.18 -2.86 -13.01
CA ILE A 175 1.98 -3.17 -12.23
C ILE A 175 1.59 -1.95 -11.42
N THR A 176 0.36 -1.49 -11.61
CA THR A 176 -0.19 -0.36 -10.86
C THR A 176 -1.71 -0.44 -10.79
N HIS A 177 -2.29 0.26 -9.83
CA HIS A 177 -3.72 0.52 -9.77
C HIS A 177 -4.05 2.00 -10.08
N LYS A 178 -3.03 2.83 -10.33
CA LYS A 178 -3.16 4.27 -10.62
C LYS A 178 -3.30 4.50 -12.12
N LEU A 179 -4.54 4.62 -12.60
CA LEU A 179 -4.83 4.72 -14.03
C LEU A 179 -4.22 5.95 -14.72
N GLN A 180 -3.93 7.03 -13.96
CA GLN A 180 -3.25 8.18 -14.52
C GLN A 180 -1.83 7.85 -14.94
N GLU A 181 -1.12 7.04 -14.17
CA GLU A 181 0.22 6.57 -14.47
C GLU A 181 0.21 5.69 -15.74
N VAL A 182 -0.76 4.76 -15.84
CA VAL A 182 -0.95 3.92 -17.04
C VAL A 182 -1.07 4.78 -18.31
N MET A 183 -1.94 5.79 -18.26
CA MET A 183 -2.18 6.67 -19.41
C MET A 183 -0.96 7.52 -19.78
N SER A 184 -0.04 7.78 -18.83
CA SER A 184 1.11 8.66 -19.07
C SER A 184 2.36 7.96 -19.59
N ILE A 185 2.53 6.65 -19.30
CA ILE A 185 3.80 5.97 -19.57
C ILE A 185 3.65 4.71 -20.43
N SER A 186 2.49 4.02 -20.42
CA SER A 186 2.37 2.70 -21.01
C SER A 186 1.97 2.74 -22.49
N ASP A 187 2.45 1.77 -23.26
CA ASP A 187 2.04 1.55 -24.65
C ASP A 187 0.75 0.73 -24.73
N ALA A 188 0.67 -0.31 -23.91
CA ALA A 188 -0.47 -1.20 -23.82
C ALA A 188 -0.83 -1.48 -22.35
N VAL A 189 -2.07 -1.86 -22.12
CA VAL A 189 -2.58 -2.22 -20.82
C VAL A 189 -3.39 -3.50 -20.86
N THR A 190 -3.06 -4.43 -19.97
CA THR A 190 -3.86 -5.64 -19.71
C THR A 190 -4.64 -5.46 -18.42
N VAL A 191 -5.94 -5.65 -18.50
CA VAL A 191 -6.84 -5.55 -17.36
C VAL A 191 -7.15 -6.93 -16.81
N MET A 192 -6.85 -7.16 -15.53
CA MET A 192 -7.20 -8.39 -14.81
C MET A 192 -8.37 -8.17 -13.85
N ARG A 193 -9.25 -9.16 -13.75
CA ARG A 193 -10.35 -9.20 -12.81
C ARG A 193 -10.67 -10.63 -12.41
N ARG A 194 -10.68 -10.91 -11.10
CA ARG A 194 -11.03 -12.24 -10.53
C ARG A 194 -10.25 -13.41 -11.14
N GLY A 195 -8.92 -13.23 -11.30
CA GLY A 195 -8.04 -14.26 -11.84
C GLY A 195 -8.13 -14.50 -13.35
N LYS A 196 -8.73 -13.56 -14.10
CA LYS A 196 -8.85 -13.63 -15.55
C LYS A 196 -8.40 -12.34 -16.21
N VAL A 197 -7.86 -12.41 -17.40
CA VAL A 197 -7.68 -11.25 -18.26
C VAL A 197 -9.07 -10.87 -18.82
N VAL A 198 -9.44 -9.61 -18.65
CA VAL A 198 -10.67 -9.04 -19.23
C VAL A 198 -10.41 -8.61 -20.67
N ASP A 199 -9.34 -7.82 -20.85
CA ASP A 199 -8.91 -7.37 -22.16
C ASP A 199 -7.46 -6.87 -22.12
N THR A 200 -6.84 -6.75 -23.31
CA THR A 200 -5.55 -6.11 -23.53
C THR A 200 -5.70 -5.11 -24.66
N VAL A 201 -5.45 -3.82 -24.36
CA VAL A 201 -5.69 -2.73 -25.29
C VAL A 201 -4.48 -1.81 -25.38
N ALA A 202 -4.25 -1.19 -26.54
CA ALA A 202 -3.27 -0.13 -26.66
C ALA A 202 -3.77 1.12 -25.90
N VAL A 203 -2.89 1.76 -25.14
CA VAL A 203 -3.28 2.92 -24.30
C VAL A 203 -3.80 4.08 -25.15
N LYS A 204 -3.27 4.26 -26.36
CA LYS A 204 -3.74 5.29 -27.31
C LYS A 204 -5.18 5.09 -27.78
N ASP A 205 -5.71 3.87 -27.71
CA ASP A 205 -7.03 3.48 -28.25
C ASP A 205 -8.08 3.31 -27.13
N THR A 206 -7.76 3.68 -25.89
CA THR A 206 -8.64 3.54 -24.74
C THR A 206 -8.63 4.80 -23.86
N SER A 207 -9.51 4.82 -22.88
CA SER A 207 -9.62 5.91 -21.91
C SER A 207 -9.52 5.39 -20.47
N ARG A 208 -9.15 6.30 -19.56
CA ARG A 208 -9.14 6.04 -18.12
C ARG A 208 -10.46 5.46 -17.61
N GLN A 209 -11.59 5.91 -18.19
CA GLN A 209 -12.91 5.47 -17.78
C GLN A 209 -13.22 4.04 -18.28
N GLU A 210 -12.80 3.70 -19.48
CA GLU A 210 -12.95 2.36 -20.02
C GLU A 210 -12.11 1.36 -19.24
N ILE A 211 -10.83 1.66 -18.96
CA ILE A 211 -9.96 0.81 -18.14
C ILE A 211 -10.58 0.59 -16.75
N ALA A 212 -11.06 1.66 -16.09
CA ALA A 212 -11.73 1.54 -14.81
C ALA A 212 -12.99 0.67 -14.86
N THR A 213 -13.78 0.81 -15.93
CA THR A 213 -14.98 -0.01 -16.14
C THR A 213 -14.63 -1.48 -16.34
N MET A 214 -13.57 -1.78 -17.08
CA MET A 214 -13.06 -3.15 -17.25
C MET A 214 -12.58 -3.73 -15.92
N MET A 215 -11.86 -2.93 -15.09
CA MET A 215 -11.36 -3.36 -13.78
C MET A 215 -12.49 -3.73 -12.82
N VAL A 216 -13.48 -2.85 -12.69
CA VAL A 216 -14.59 -3.00 -11.71
C VAL A 216 -15.72 -3.89 -12.27
N GLY A 217 -15.92 -3.89 -13.60
CA GLY A 217 -16.99 -4.64 -14.26
C GLY A 217 -18.34 -3.97 -14.25
N ARG A 218 -18.41 -2.72 -13.89
CA ARG A 218 -19.58 -1.83 -13.97
C ARG A 218 -19.10 -0.42 -14.28
N GLN A 219 -20.00 0.40 -14.80
CA GLN A 219 -19.68 1.79 -15.08
C GLN A 219 -19.19 2.50 -13.81
N VAL A 220 -18.02 3.12 -13.87
CA VAL A 220 -17.43 3.86 -12.76
C VAL A 220 -17.69 5.34 -12.95
N LEU A 221 -18.35 5.96 -12.00
CA LEU A 221 -18.53 7.41 -11.96
C LEU A 221 -17.33 8.02 -11.24
N PHE A 222 -16.47 8.74 -11.95
CA PHE A 222 -15.34 9.47 -11.36
C PHE A 222 -15.74 10.75 -10.62
N ARG A 223 -16.99 11.16 -10.77
CA ARG A 223 -17.56 12.28 -10.02
C ARG A 223 -18.64 11.75 -9.08
N VAL A 224 -18.36 11.82 -7.79
CA VAL A 224 -19.40 11.67 -6.76
C VAL A 224 -20.30 12.91 -6.88
N GLN A 225 -21.62 12.70 -6.98
CA GLN A 225 -22.56 13.80 -6.81
C GLN A 225 -22.43 14.28 -5.37
N HIS A 226 -21.80 15.41 -5.20
CA HIS A 226 -21.63 16.05 -3.91
C HIS A 226 -22.81 17.00 -3.72
N THR A 227 -23.64 16.72 -2.73
CA THR A 227 -24.59 17.71 -2.20
C THR A 227 -23.77 18.69 -1.38
N GLU A 228 -23.90 19.99 -1.62
CA GLU A 228 -23.25 20.99 -0.78
C GLU A 228 -23.64 20.73 0.68
N ALA A 229 -22.64 20.52 1.52
CA ALA A 229 -22.86 20.36 2.94
C ALA A 229 -23.20 21.73 3.54
N ASP A 230 -24.25 21.78 4.36
CA ASP A 230 -24.51 22.91 5.25
C ASP A 230 -23.80 22.64 6.58
N PRO A 231 -22.62 23.24 6.84
CA PRO A 231 -21.81 22.92 8.02
C PRO A 231 -22.53 23.39 9.29
N GLY A 232 -22.80 22.45 10.18
CA GLY A 232 -23.46 22.71 11.46
C GLY A 232 -22.51 23.32 12.52
N LYS A 233 -22.71 22.94 13.78
CA LYS A 233 -21.92 23.41 14.92
C LYS A 233 -20.48 22.93 14.85
N ILE A 234 -19.55 23.67 15.49
CA ILE A 234 -18.18 23.20 15.70
C ILE A 234 -18.21 21.97 16.61
N VAL A 235 -17.67 20.85 16.14
CA VAL A 235 -17.58 19.59 16.89
C VAL A 235 -16.17 19.28 17.37
N LEU A 236 -15.14 19.77 16.68
CA LEU A 236 -13.75 19.65 17.10
C LEU A 236 -13.07 21.01 17.03
N THR A 237 -12.37 21.36 18.10
CA THR A 237 -11.49 22.52 18.14
C THR A 237 -10.11 22.09 18.61
N VAL A 238 -9.10 22.44 17.85
CA VAL A 238 -7.68 22.27 18.21
C VAL A 238 -7.06 23.66 18.28
N LYS A 239 -6.36 23.96 19.40
CA LYS A 239 -5.73 25.27 19.63
C LYS A 239 -4.28 25.07 20.08
N ASP A 240 -3.36 25.73 19.37
CA ASP A 240 -1.93 25.86 19.70
C ASP A 240 -1.29 24.52 20.13
N LEU A 241 -1.66 23.44 19.42
CA LEU A 241 -1.29 22.08 19.75
C LEU A 241 0.18 21.81 19.42
N ASN A 242 0.94 21.38 20.43
CA ASN A 242 2.34 21.02 20.31
C ASN A 242 2.56 19.57 20.76
N ALA A 243 3.36 18.80 20.04
CA ALA A 243 3.73 17.44 20.42
C ALA A 243 5.09 17.03 19.86
N LEU A 244 5.72 16.06 20.52
CA LEU A 244 6.97 15.44 20.08
C LEU A 244 6.72 14.15 19.33
N ASN A 245 7.66 13.79 18.45
CA ASN A 245 7.73 12.46 17.84
C ASN A 245 8.42 11.44 18.76
N ASN A 246 8.59 10.21 18.28
CA ASN A 246 9.22 9.11 19.03
C ASN A 246 10.72 9.34 19.32
N LYS A 247 11.36 10.29 18.62
CA LYS A 247 12.76 10.70 18.83
C LYS A 247 12.88 11.93 19.76
N ASN A 248 11.78 12.33 20.41
CA ASN A 248 11.69 13.54 21.23
C ASN A 248 12.00 14.85 20.46
N LEU A 249 11.76 14.86 19.17
CA LEU A 249 11.86 16.06 18.33
C LEU A 249 10.46 16.66 18.15
N SER A 250 10.38 17.99 18.02
CA SER A 250 9.12 18.70 17.79
C SER A 250 8.50 18.27 16.45
N ALA A 251 7.33 17.62 16.52
CA ALA A 251 6.56 17.16 15.34
C ALA A 251 5.36 18.05 15.06
N LEU A 252 4.66 18.53 16.10
CA LEU A 252 3.57 19.49 15.97
C LEU A 252 4.00 20.82 16.59
N ARG A 253 3.73 21.92 15.89
CA ARG A 253 4.06 23.27 16.33
C ARG A 253 2.86 24.19 16.09
N ASP A 254 2.24 24.62 17.19
CA ASP A 254 1.14 25.59 17.23
C ASP A 254 0.00 25.26 16.23
N ILE A 255 -0.37 23.98 16.14
CA ILE A 255 -1.42 23.52 15.23
C ILE A 255 -2.78 23.96 15.76
N SER A 256 -3.52 24.71 14.94
CA SER A 256 -4.85 25.20 15.29
C SER A 256 -5.81 25.04 14.09
N PHE A 257 -6.97 24.44 14.32
CA PHE A 257 -8.05 24.29 13.35
C PHE A 257 -9.36 23.91 14.05
N THR A 258 -10.45 24.02 13.30
CA THR A 258 -11.78 23.58 13.75
C THR A 258 -12.41 22.66 12.72
N VAL A 259 -13.31 21.77 13.15
CA VAL A 259 -14.15 20.94 12.25
C VAL A 259 -15.59 21.10 12.70
N ARG A 260 -16.50 21.28 11.73
CA ARG A 260 -17.92 21.41 11.96
C ARG A 260 -18.66 20.10 11.72
N GLU A 261 -19.87 20.02 12.25
CA GLU A 261 -20.80 18.93 11.98
C GLU A 261 -21.11 18.86 10.47
N GLY A 262 -21.00 17.66 9.88
CA GLY A 262 -21.20 17.45 8.44
C GLY A 262 -20.03 17.90 7.54
N GLU A 263 -18.96 18.46 8.12
CA GLU A 263 -17.76 18.89 7.38
C GLU A 263 -16.76 17.76 7.20
N VAL A 264 -16.08 17.74 6.06
CA VAL A 264 -14.90 16.90 5.79
C VAL A 264 -13.67 17.79 5.69
N LEU A 265 -12.83 17.78 6.72
CA LEU A 265 -11.55 18.50 6.73
C LEU A 265 -10.43 17.59 6.18
N GLY A 266 -9.81 17.98 5.08
CA GLY A 266 -8.63 17.32 4.51
C GLY A 266 -7.34 17.86 5.13
N ILE A 267 -6.47 16.97 5.64
CA ILE A 267 -5.13 17.29 6.13
C ILE A 267 -4.13 16.69 5.16
N ALA A 268 -3.42 17.55 4.43
CA ALA A 268 -2.42 17.14 3.44
C ALA A 268 -1.00 17.40 3.94
N GLY A 269 -0.05 16.58 3.50
CA GLY A 269 1.36 16.74 3.79
C GLY A 269 2.17 15.54 3.28
N VAL A 270 3.48 15.71 3.20
CA VAL A 270 4.42 14.61 2.90
C VAL A 270 4.63 13.78 4.17
N GLU A 271 4.96 12.51 4.00
CA GLU A 271 5.27 11.61 5.12
C GLU A 271 6.34 12.23 6.05
N GLY A 272 6.12 12.10 7.35
CA GLY A 272 7.02 12.66 8.38
C GLY A 272 6.73 14.12 8.77
N ASN A 273 5.72 14.79 8.20
CA ASN A 273 5.37 16.17 8.54
C ASN A 273 4.41 16.33 9.73
N GLY A 274 4.17 15.26 10.51
CA GLY A 274 3.42 15.33 11.76
C GLY A 274 1.96 14.88 11.66
N GLN A 275 1.47 14.41 10.50
CA GLN A 275 0.09 13.93 10.36
C GLN A 275 -0.21 12.76 11.31
N SER A 276 0.70 11.78 11.39
CA SER A 276 0.56 10.63 12.29
C SER A 276 0.55 11.07 13.77
N GLU A 277 1.44 11.99 14.15
CA GLU A 277 1.49 12.53 15.49
C GLU A 277 0.22 13.31 15.84
N LEU A 278 -0.34 14.07 14.90
CA LEU A 278 -1.60 14.78 15.10
C LEU A 278 -2.74 13.80 15.38
N VAL A 279 -2.91 12.78 14.53
CA VAL A 279 -3.93 11.75 14.72
C VAL A 279 -3.74 11.02 16.06
N GLU A 280 -2.50 10.69 16.43
CA GLU A 280 -2.19 10.05 17.69
C GLU A 280 -2.56 10.91 18.90
N VAL A 281 -2.35 12.24 18.84
CA VAL A 281 -2.78 13.16 19.91
C VAL A 281 -4.31 13.23 19.97
N LEU A 282 -5.00 13.39 18.85
CA LEU A 282 -6.47 13.47 18.78
C LEU A 282 -7.15 12.18 19.27
N THR A 283 -6.46 11.05 19.17
CA THR A 283 -6.98 9.74 19.60
C THR A 283 -6.47 9.29 20.98
N GLY A 284 -5.64 10.12 21.64
CA GLY A 284 -5.09 9.84 22.96
C GLY A 284 -3.95 8.82 23.00
N LEU A 285 -3.44 8.41 21.84
CA LEU A 285 -2.28 7.51 21.71
C LEU A 285 -0.95 8.22 21.97
N ARG A 286 -0.94 9.55 21.91
CA ARG A 286 0.21 10.42 22.18
C ARG A 286 -0.21 11.58 23.08
N ARG A 287 0.69 12.01 23.96
CA ARG A 287 0.42 13.19 24.80
C ARG A 287 0.82 14.47 24.07
N ALA A 288 -0.06 15.46 24.12
CA ALA A 288 0.29 16.83 23.77
C ALA A 288 1.22 17.42 24.84
N GLN A 289 2.21 18.19 24.44
CA GLN A 289 3.05 18.98 25.34
C GLN A 289 2.34 20.24 25.81
N SER A 290 1.65 20.91 24.90
CA SER A 290 0.84 22.11 25.16
C SER A 290 -0.29 22.21 24.15
N GLY A 291 -1.18 23.18 24.34
CA GLY A 291 -2.37 23.38 23.53
C GLY A 291 -3.58 22.67 24.07
N GLN A 292 -4.69 22.78 23.34
CA GLN A 292 -5.99 22.28 23.77
C GLN A 292 -6.71 21.58 22.64
N VAL A 293 -7.34 20.45 22.96
CA VAL A 293 -8.27 19.74 22.09
C VAL A 293 -9.62 19.70 22.78
N GLU A 294 -10.66 20.16 22.08
CA GLU A 294 -12.03 20.19 22.57
C GLU A 294 -12.95 19.43 21.59
N LEU A 295 -13.75 18.51 22.09
CA LEU A 295 -14.71 17.72 21.35
C LEU A 295 -16.12 18.02 21.85
N SER A 296 -16.98 18.56 20.98
CA SER A 296 -18.38 18.92 21.32
C SER A 296 -18.54 19.74 22.59
N GLY A 297 -17.63 20.69 22.83
CA GLY A 297 -17.62 21.55 24.03
C GLY A 297 -16.91 20.98 25.26
N GLN A 298 -16.38 19.76 25.16
CA GLN A 298 -15.61 19.13 26.24
C GLN A 298 -14.11 19.11 25.92
N VAL A 299 -13.29 19.60 26.85
CA VAL A 299 -11.83 19.50 26.73
C VAL A 299 -11.41 18.04 26.93
N ILE A 300 -10.76 17.46 25.93
CA ILE A 300 -10.31 16.08 25.92
C ILE A 300 -8.78 15.93 25.83
N THR A 301 -8.04 17.02 25.93
CA THR A 301 -6.58 17.04 25.83
C THR A 301 -5.97 16.02 26.79
N ASN A 302 -5.13 15.11 26.25
CA ASN A 302 -4.46 14.05 27.01
C ASN A 302 -5.40 13.05 27.72
N PHE A 303 -6.66 12.94 27.30
CA PHE A 303 -7.53 11.86 27.75
C PHE A 303 -7.02 10.52 27.24
N THR A 304 -7.43 9.45 27.91
CA THR A 304 -7.13 8.08 27.43
C THR A 304 -7.90 7.77 26.16
N PRO A 305 -7.39 6.88 25.28
CA PRO A 305 -8.09 6.50 24.05
C PRO A 305 -9.52 6.00 24.29
N ARG A 306 -9.76 5.32 25.42
CA ARG A 306 -11.10 4.85 25.80
C ARG A 306 -12.06 6.01 26.02
N LEU A 307 -11.67 7.02 26.78
CA LEU A 307 -12.52 8.18 27.07
C LEU A 307 -12.83 9.01 25.80
N ILE A 308 -11.81 9.19 24.94
CA ILE A 308 -11.97 9.88 23.65
C ILE A 308 -12.96 9.12 22.76
N ARG A 309 -12.83 7.81 22.69
CA ARG A 309 -13.76 6.95 21.93
C ARG A 309 -15.19 6.99 22.52
N GLU A 310 -15.32 6.96 23.83
CA GLU A 310 -16.60 7.07 24.53
C GLU A 310 -17.26 8.43 24.31
N GLY A 311 -16.47 9.48 24.04
CA GLY A 311 -16.90 10.81 23.62
C GLY A 311 -17.39 10.89 22.15
N GLY A 312 -17.29 9.79 21.39
CA GLY A 312 -17.83 9.71 20.02
C GLY A 312 -16.78 9.83 18.92
N THR A 313 -15.49 9.81 19.26
CA THR A 313 -14.41 9.80 18.25
C THR A 313 -14.15 8.39 17.74
N CYS A 314 -14.00 8.25 16.43
CA CYS A 314 -13.58 7.03 15.76
C CYS A 314 -12.24 7.23 15.08
N HIS A 315 -11.45 6.17 14.99
CA HIS A 315 -10.16 6.20 14.33
C HIS A 315 -10.00 4.98 13.43
N ILE A 316 -9.73 5.22 12.15
CA ILE A 316 -9.30 4.21 11.19
C ILE A 316 -7.80 4.42 11.01
N PRO A 317 -6.94 3.53 11.53
CA PRO A 317 -5.50 3.72 11.47
C PRO A 317 -4.95 3.53 10.06
N GLU A 318 -3.87 4.22 9.76
CA GLU A 318 -3.10 4.11 8.53
C GLU A 318 -2.59 2.67 8.32
N ASP A 319 -1.92 2.10 9.33
CA ASP A 319 -1.48 0.71 9.34
C ASP A 319 -2.52 -0.18 10.03
N ARG A 320 -3.29 -0.89 9.21
CA ARG A 320 -4.35 -1.79 9.66
C ARG A 320 -3.83 -3.02 10.42
N HIS A 321 -2.62 -3.50 10.09
CA HIS A 321 -2.04 -4.69 10.72
C HIS A 321 -1.42 -4.39 12.07
N ARG A 322 -0.83 -3.22 12.22
CA ARG A 322 -0.16 -2.82 13.46
C ARG A 322 -1.13 -2.28 14.50
N ARG A 323 -2.18 -1.56 14.06
CA ARG A 323 -3.06 -0.78 14.97
C ARG A 323 -4.55 -1.00 14.76
N GLY A 324 -4.96 -1.71 13.72
CA GLY A 324 -6.36 -1.84 13.35
C GLY A 324 -6.96 -3.20 13.64
N LEU A 325 -6.29 -4.27 13.28
CA LEU A 325 -6.78 -5.64 13.33
C LEU A 325 -5.86 -6.52 14.19
N VAL A 326 -6.46 -7.45 14.92
CA VAL A 326 -5.74 -8.60 15.48
C VAL A 326 -5.92 -9.76 14.48
N LEU A 327 -4.87 -10.03 13.70
CA LEU A 327 -4.95 -10.91 12.53
C LEU A 327 -5.38 -12.35 12.86
N ASP A 328 -4.97 -12.85 14.02
CA ASP A 328 -5.33 -14.20 14.51
C ASP A 328 -6.77 -14.29 15.07
N PHE A 329 -7.39 -13.14 15.34
CA PHE A 329 -8.77 -13.10 15.80
C PHE A 329 -9.73 -13.26 14.62
N SER A 330 -10.90 -13.88 14.89
CA SER A 330 -11.95 -13.95 13.89
C SER A 330 -12.47 -12.55 13.53
N VAL A 331 -13.12 -12.45 12.37
CA VAL A 331 -13.78 -11.22 11.95
C VAL A 331 -14.77 -10.75 13.01
N ALA A 332 -15.55 -11.68 13.59
CA ALA A 332 -16.52 -11.37 14.65
C ALA A 332 -15.85 -10.79 15.91
N GLN A 333 -14.73 -11.36 16.34
CA GLN A 333 -13.98 -10.86 17.49
C GLN A 333 -13.39 -9.47 17.22
N ASN A 334 -12.83 -9.25 16.04
CA ASN A 334 -12.32 -7.93 15.64
C ASN A 334 -13.44 -6.88 15.64
N MET A 335 -14.65 -7.18 15.15
CA MET A 335 -15.77 -6.22 15.05
C MET A 335 -16.30 -5.70 16.39
N VAL A 336 -15.84 -6.24 17.50
CA VAL A 336 -16.23 -5.77 18.85
C VAL A 336 -15.04 -5.25 19.66
N LEU A 337 -13.85 -5.18 19.08
CA LEU A 337 -12.70 -4.59 19.74
C LEU A 337 -13.01 -3.15 20.18
N GLY A 338 -12.73 -2.86 21.45
CA GLY A 338 -13.00 -1.56 22.07
C GLY A 338 -14.45 -1.30 22.48
N ILE A 339 -15.41 -2.21 22.19
CA ILE A 339 -16.80 -2.15 22.68
C ILE A 339 -17.23 -3.44 23.36
N HIS A 340 -16.38 -4.46 23.40
CA HIS A 340 -16.66 -5.79 23.96
C HIS A 340 -17.09 -5.78 25.42
N TYR A 341 -16.73 -4.74 26.18
CA TYR A 341 -17.08 -4.52 27.59
C TYR A 341 -18.49 -3.93 27.79
N ARG A 342 -19.19 -3.57 26.70
CA ARG A 342 -20.55 -2.99 26.76
C ARG A 342 -21.62 -4.04 26.52
N SER A 343 -22.78 -3.88 27.16
CA SER A 343 -23.97 -4.65 26.79
C SER A 343 -24.33 -4.38 25.31
N PRO A 344 -24.75 -5.37 24.53
CA PRO A 344 -25.07 -6.76 24.90
C PRO A 344 -23.89 -7.75 24.75
N TYR A 345 -22.65 -7.26 24.49
CA TYR A 345 -21.47 -8.09 24.18
C TYR A 345 -20.82 -8.67 25.45
N VAL A 346 -21.15 -8.15 26.59
CA VAL A 346 -20.74 -8.69 27.90
C VAL A 346 -21.98 -8.96 28.75
N ARG A 347 -21.94 -10.04 29.55
CA ARG A 347 -22.88 -10.33 30.62
C ARG A 347 -22.20 -10.00 31.95
N HIS A 348 -22.72 -8.99 32.63
CA HIS A 348 -22.26 -8.65 33.98
C HIS A 348 -22.92 -9.63 34.98
N MET A 349 -22.09 -10.55 35.49
CA MET A 349 -22.44 -11.50 36.52
C MET A 349 -21.45 -11.31 37.68
N LEU A 350 -21.17 -12.36 38.43
CA LEU A 350 -20.08 -12.34 39.43
C LEU A 350 -18.71 -12.04 38.80
N LEU A 351 -18.55 -12.50 37.56
CA LEU A 351 -17.44 -12.16 36.64
C LEU A 351 -18.04 -11.69 35.31
N ASP A 352 -17.40 -10.71 34.66
CA ASP A 352 -17.78 -10.25 33.34
C ASP A 352 -17.44 -11.32 32.30
N VAL A 353 -18.46 -11.83 31.61
CA VAL A 353 -18.32 -12.91 30.62
C VAL A 353 -18.73 -12.39 29.25
N ILE A 354 -17.88 -12.61 28.24
CA ILE A 354 -18.15 -12.23 26.84
C ILE A 354 -19.34 -13.06 26.33
N ASN A 355 -20.30 -12.34 25.71
CA ASN A 355 -21.49 -12.93 25.11
C ASN A 355 -21.34 -13.04 23.60
N PHE A 356 -20.92 -14.18 23.10
CA PHE A 356 -20.64 -14.42 21.68
C PHE A 356 -21.90 -14.39 20.79
N GLY A 357 -23.11 -14.64 21.32
CA GLY A 357 -24.34 -14.62 20.54
C GLY A 357 -24.61 -13.29 19.83
N PRO A 358 -24.73 -12.16 20.56
CA PRO A 358 -24.86 -10.84 19.97
C PRO A 358 -23.68 -10.43 19.08
N ILE A 359 -22.46 -10.85 19.41
CA ILE A 359 -21.25 -10.59 18.61
C ILE A 359 -21.38 -11.20 17.22
N ARG A 360 -21.72 -12.50 17.16
CA ARG A 360 -21.92 -13.21 15.88
C ARG A 360 -23.05 -12.62 15.06
N LYS A 361 -24.17 -12.26 15.71
CA LYS A 361 -25.30 -11.62 15.02
C LYS A 361 -24.92 -10.27 14.40
N LYS A 362 -24.16 -9.45 15.13
CA LYS A 362 -23.62 -8.19 14.59
C LYS A 362 -22.71 -8.43 13.40
N ALA A 363 -21.75 -9.36 13.57
CA ALA A 363 -20.79 -9.68 12.51
C ALA A 363 -21.48 -10.17 11.23
N GLN A 364 -22.41 -11.11 11.36
CA GLN A 364 -23.16 -11.64 10.21
C GLN A 364 -23.91 -10.53 9.45
N ARG A 365 -24.55 -9.59 10.16
CA ARG A 365 -25.23 -8.46 9.55
C ARG A 365 -24.25 -7.57 8.78
N LEU A 366 -23.10 -7.20 9.38
CA LEU A 366 -22.12 -6.31 8.76
C LEU A 366 -21.42 -6.98 7.58
N LEU A 367 -21.13 -8.27 7.64
CA LEU A 367 -20.56 -9.02 6.52
C LEU A 367 -21.45 -8.97 5.28
N GLN A 368 -22.77 -9.06 5.47
CA GLN A 368 -23.76 -8.99 4.39
C GLN A 368 -23.96 -7.54 3.89
N GLU A 369 -24.10 -6.58 4.81
CA GLU A 369 -24.38 -5.18 4.51
C GLU A 369 -23.25 -4.55 3.67
N PHE A 370 -22.00 -4.93 3.94
CA PHE A 370 -20.81 -4.35 3.32
C PHE A 370 -20.07 -5.29 2.35
N ASP A 371 -20.71 -6.41 1.98
CA ASP A 371 -20.17 -7.41 1.03
C ASP A 371 -18.72 -7.84 1.36
N ILE A 372 -18.44 -8.09 2.65
CA ILE A 372 -17.12 -8.57 3.11
C ILE A 372 -16.99 -10.06 2.75
N ARG A 373 -15.93 -10.43 2.05
CA ARG A 373 -15.72 -11.78 1.52
C ARG A 373 -14.42 -12.41 2.02
N PRO A 374 -14.45 -13.73 2.36
CA PRO A 374 -15.62 -14.61 2.44
C PRO A 374 -16.58 -14.20 3.58
N PRO A 375 -17.92 -14.43 3.45
CA PRO A 375 -18.90 -14.03 4.45
C PRO A 375 -18.92 -15.00 5.65
N ASP A 376 -17.76 -15.34 6.17
CA ASP A 376 -17.55 -16.19 7.32
C ASP A 376 -17.03 -15.36 8.50
N GLN A 377 -17.87 -15.24 9.51
CA GLN A 377 -17.56 -14.46 10.70
C GLN A 377 -16.51 -15.09 11.61
N GLU A 378 -16.29 -16.40 11.51
CA GLU A 378 -15.29 -17.13 12.28
C GLU A 378 -13.93 -17.17 11.58
N ASN A 379 -13.86 -16.74 10.31
CA ASN A 379 -12.60 -16.69 9.56
C ASN A 379 -11.63 -15.71 10.24
N PRO A 380 -10.35 -16.10 10.46
CA PRO A 380 -9.34 -15.18 10.95
C PRO A 380 -9.20 -13.96 10.03
N ALA A 381 -9.07 -12.76 10.62
CA ALA A 381 -8.96 -11.52 9.85
C ALA A 381 -7.72 -11.51 8.94
N GLY A 382 -6.65 -12.22 9.31
CA GLY A 382 -5.44 -12.39 8.50
C GLY A 382 -5.67 -13.08 7.16
N ASN A 383 -6.71 -13.92 7.04
CA ASN A 383 -7.05 -14.63 5.80
C ASN A 383 -7.87 -13.79 4.81
N LEU A 384 -8.34 -12.61 5.23
CA LEU A 384 -9.06 -11.70 4.34
C LEU A 384 -8.10 -10.99 3.38
N SER A 385 -8.57 -10.70 2.17
CA SER A 385 -7.84 -9.78 1.28
C SER A 385 -7.72 -8.39 1.92
N GLY A 386 -6.68 -7.62 1.54
CA GLY A 386 -6.46 -6.29 2.10
C GLY A 386 -7.66 -5.35 2.00
N GLY A 387 -8.43 -5.41 0.90
CA GLY A 387 -9.68 -4.64 0.76
C GLY A 387 -10.76 -5.09 1.74
N ASN A 388 -10.96 -6.39 1.95
CA ASN A 388 -11.93 -6.91 2.92
C ASN A 388 -11.50 -6.65 4.37
N GLN A 389 -10.19 -6.66 4.66
CA GLN A 389 -9.64 -6.20 5.94
C GLN A 389 -9.99 -4.73 6.19
N GLN A 390 -9.84 -3.87 5.18
CA GLN A 390 -10.17 -2.45 5.29
C GLN A 390 -11.66 -2.21 5.54
N LEU A 391 -12.55 -2.91 4.80
CA LEU A 391 -13.99 -2.86 5.04
C LEU A 391 -14.33 -3.30 6.46
N SER A 392 -13.73 -4.40 6.95
CA SER A 392 -13.92 -4.87 8.32
C SER A 392 -13.48 -3.82 9.34
N LEU A 393 -12.34 -3.15 9.10
CA LEU A 393 -11.77 -2.14 9.99
C LEU A 393 -12.66 -0.90 10.12
N ILE A 394 -13.28 -0.43 9.04
CA ILE A 394 -14.21 0.70 9.06
C ILE A 394 -15.33 0.44 10.06
N HIS A 395 -15.88 -0.78 10.07
CA HIS A 395 -16.99 -1.15 10.96
C HIS A 395 -16.58 -1.48 12.40
N ILE A 396 -15.32 -1.87 12.60
CA ILE A 396 -14.71 -1.97 13.94
C ILE A 396 -14.60 -0.56 14.56
N SER A 397 -14.27 0.40 13.73
CA SER A 397 -14.03 1.78 14.14
C SER A 397 -15.32 2.59 14.28
N GLU A 398 -16.46 2.19 13.70
CA GLU A 398 -17.75 2.83 13.89
C GLU A 398 -18.37 2.47 15.27
N PRO A 399 -18.17 3.27 16.31
CA PRO A 399 -18.90 3.07 17.54
C PRO A 399 -20.24 3.77 17.44
N THR A 400 -21.30 3.00 17.26
CA THR A 400 -22.59 3.37 17.82
C THR A 400 -23.30 4.62 17.29
N ARG A 401 -23.52 4.74 15.98
CA ARG A 401 -24.60 5.60 15.49
C ARG A 401 -25.97 5.28 16.13
N GLN A 402 -26.13 4.07 16.67
CA GLN A 402 -27.37 3.63 17.31
C GLN A 402 -27.58 4.10 18.76
N LEU A 403 -26.58 4.65 19.45
CA LEU A 403 -26.73 5.10 20.84
C LEU A 403 -26.92 6.60 21.00
N MET A 404 -26.71 7.40 19.95
CA MET A 404 -26.96 8.86 19.99
C MET A 404 -28.35 9.27 19.52
N SER A 405 -29.13 8.39 18.89
CA SER A 405 -30.50 8.68 18.44
C SER A 405 -31.59 8.44 19.50
N SER A 406 -31.20 8.06 20.72
CA SER A 406 -32.16 7.81 21.82
C SER A 406 -31.80 8.59 23.10
N ARG A 407 -31.44 9.87 22.94
CA ARG A 407 -31.50 10.86 24.04
C ARG A 407 -32.10 12.15 23.55
#